data_db21eeaa67d7fab27f6c38585443e23a
#
_entry.id   db21eeaa67d7fab27f6c38585443e23a
#
_cell.length_a   1.000
_cell.length_b   1.000
_cell.length_c   1.000
_cell.angle_alpha   90.00
_cell.angle_beta   90.00
_cell.angle_gamma   90.00
#
_symmetry.space_group_name_H-M   'P 1'
#
loop_
_entity.id
_entity.type
_entity.pdbx_description
1 polymer ?
#
loop_
_entity_poly.entity_id
_entity_poly.type
_entity_poly.pdbx_seq_one_letter_code
_entity_poly.pdbx_strand_id
1 'polypeptide(L)'
;MNATKLQSVEPEAQRWYSQDDKTSATDDERILDITPLPPPEHLIRFFPIRGTAMETLISQTRQRIRRIMRAEDDRLLVVIGPCSIHDPTAAIEYARRLRAEREKHADTLEIVMRVYFEKPRTTVGWKGLIN
;
A
#
# COMPACT_ATOMS: atom_id res chain seq x y z
N MET A 1 -6.27 17.29 33.32
CA MET A 1 -6.24 16.14 32.41
C MET A 1 -4.82 15.97 31.90
N ASN A 2 -4.10 14.99 32.45
CA ASN A 2 -2.67 14.78 32.19
C ASN A 2 -2.48 14.07 30.87
N ALA A 3 -1.85 14.75 29.93
CA ALA A 3 -1.33 14.11 28.71
C ALA A 3 -0.10 13.29 29.11
N THR A 4 -0.27 11.98 29.18
CA THR A 4 0.82 11.03 29.40
C THR A 4 1.71 11.07 28.15
N LYS A 5 2.91 11.64 28.29
CA LYS A 5 3.99 11.53 27.32
C LYS A 5 4.25 10.04 27.08
N LEU A 6 3.92 9.56 25.89
CA LEU A 6 4.47 8.32 25.35
C LEU A 6 5.98 8.52 25.25
N GLN A 7 6.71 8.00 26.23
CA GLN A 7 8.14 7.80 26.08
C GLN A 7 8.36 6.83 24.93
N SER A 8 8.98 7.31 23.87
CA SER A 8 9.52 6.48 22.80
C SER A 8 10.55 5.55 23.42
N VAL A 9 10.16 4.32 23.69
CA VAL A 9 11.10 3.22 23.87
C VAL A 9 11.68 2.99 22.47
N GLU A 10 12.83 3.60 22.20
CA GLU A 10 13.62 3.19 21.06
C GLU A 10 14.04 1.74 21.32
N PRO A 11 13.57 0.76 20.51
CA PRO A 11 14.20 -0.54 20.55
C PRO A 11 15.67 -0.31 20.18
N GLU A 12 16.58 -0.95 20.88
CA GLU A 12 17.96 -1.18 20.40
C GLU A 12 17.83 -1.92 19.06
N ALA A 13 17.51 -1.15 18.02
CA ALA A 13 17.62 -1.59 16.66
C ALA A 13 19.11 -1.86 16.48
N GLN A 14 19.47 -3.12 16.36
CA GLN A 14 20.78 -3.54 15.91
C GLN A 14 21.13 -2.64 14.74
N ARG A 15 22.07 -1.75 14.92
CA ARG A 15 22.62 -0.94 13.86
C ARG A 15 23.37 -1.89 12.94
N TRP A 16 22.70 -2.33 11.89
CA TRP A 16 23.33 -3.17 10.87
C TRP A 16 24.34 -2.39 10.04
N TYR A 17 24.28 -1.06 10.10
CA TYR A 17 25.19 -0.15 9.44
C TYR A 17 25.28 1.14 10.24
N SER A 18 26.49 1.62 10.49
CA SER A 18 26.77 2.95 11.03
C SER A 18 27.71 3.68 10.08
N GLN A 19 27.78 5.00 10.19
CA GLN A 19 28.79 5.76 9.43
C GLN A 19 30.23 5.35 9.81
N ASP A 20 30.40 4.78 11.01
CA ASP A 20 31.68 4.25 11.49
C ASP A 20 32.05 2.91 10.83
N ASP A 21 31.12 2.24 10.15
CA ASP A 21 31.36 0.99 9.42
C ASP A 21 31.93 1.21 8.01
N LYS A 22 32.21 2.45 7.64
CA LYS A 22 32.85 2.78 6.37
C LYS A 22 34.29 2.18 6.32
N THR A 23 34.51 1.36 5.30
CA THR A 23 35.78 0.70 5.06
C THR A 23 36.73 1.56 4.25
N SER A 24 36.23 2.59 3.59
CA SER A 24 36.99 3.48 2.71
C SER A 24 36.39 4.89 2.68
N ALA A 25 37.23 5.89 2.45
CA ALA A 25 36.78 7.28 2.25
C ALA A 25 35.96 7.47 0.96
N THR A 26 35.89 6.45 0.09
CA THR A 26 35.09 6.46 -1.13
C THR A 26 33.75 5.75 -0.99
N ASP A 27 33.52 5.12 0.16
CA ASP A 27 32.28 4.41 0.42
C ASP A 27 31.17 5.38 0.80
N ASP A 28 29.99 5.21 0.20
CA ASP A 28 28.76 5.90 0.57
C ASP A 28 28.83 7.43 0.59
N GLU A 29 29.66 8.03 -0.25
CA GLU A 29 29.83 9.51 -0.30
C GLU A 29 28.52 10.27 -0.60
N ARG A 30 27.57 9.61 -1.26
CA ARG A 30 26.27 10.21 -1.67
C ARG A 30 25.12 9.79 -0.77
N ILE A 31 25.36 8.95 0.23
CA ILE A 31 24.35 8.52 1.19
C ILE A 31 24.42 9.46 2.39
N LEU A 32 23.33 10.20 2.60
CA LEU A 32 23.23 11.16 3.71
C LEU A 32 22.79 10.48 5.01
N ASP A 33 21.93 9.49 4.90
CA ASP A 33 21.39 8.76 6.05
C ASP A 33 20.86 7.39 5.63
N ILE A 34 20.94 6.43 6.54
CA ILE A 34 20.36 5.09 6.40
C ILE A 34 19.45 4.85 7.58
N THR A 35 18.15 4.88 7.33
CA THR A 35 17.13 4.64 8.36
C THR A 35 16.60 3.21 8.24
N PRO A 36 16.72 2.38 9.28
CA PRO A 36 16.14 1.04 9.26
C PRO A 36 14.61 1.11 9.20
N LEU A 37 14.02 0.35 8.29
CA LEU A 37 12.56 0.22 8.21
C LEU A 37 12.07 -0.74 9.31
N PRO A 38 10.94 -0.45 9.95
CA PRO A 38 10.32 -1.39 10.88
C PRO A 38 9.93 -2.67 10.13
N PRO A 39 10.10 -3.85 10.74
CA PRO A 39 9.68 -5.09 10.11
C PRO A 39 8.18 -5.09 9.84
N PRO A 40 7.70 -5.77 8.78
CA PRO A 40 6.29 -5.82 8.42
C PRO A 40 5.36 -6.25 9.56
N GLU A 41 5.85 -7.10 10.45
CA GLU A 41 5.13 -7.56 11.63
C GLU A 41 4.75 -6.40 12.58
N HIS A 42 5.61 -5.39 12.73
CA HIS A 42 5.29 -4.20 13.52
C HIS A 42 4.19 -3.38 12.87
N LEU A 43 4.24 -3.21 11.54
CA LEU A 43 3.19 -2.48 10.82
C LEU A 43 1.82 -3.15 10.95
N ILE A 44 1.77 -4.49 10.89
CA ILE A 44 0.52 -5.25 11.07
C ILE A 44 -0.09 -5.04 12.46
N ARG A 45 0.74 -4.83 13.49
CA ARG A 45 0.24 -4.51 14.85
C ARG A 45 -0.39 -3.12 14.93
N PHE A 46 0.17 -2.13 14.22
CA PHE A 46 -0.39 -0.77 14.18
C PHE A 46 -1.61 -0.65 13.25
N PHE A 47 -1.65 -1.45 12.20
CA PHE A 47 -2.74 -1.47 11.21
C PHE A 47 -3.37 -2.86 11.10
N PRO A 48 -4.03 -3.37 12.16
CA PRO A 48 -4.63 -4.69 12.12
C PRO A 48 -5.77 -4.73 11.10
N ILE A 49 -5.77 -5.73 10.25
CA ILE A 49 -6.84 -5.94 9.25
C ILE A 49 -7.79 -7.08 9.68
N ARG A 50 -7.34 -7.96 10.58
CA ARG A 50 -8.11 -9.13 11.01
C ARG A 50 -9.41 -8.73 11.70
N GLY A 51 -10.53 -9.30 11.25
CA GLY A 51 -11.87 -9.00 11.77
C GLY A 51 -12.46 -7.68 11.31
N THR A 52 -11.80 -6.98 10.37
CA THR A 52 -12.27 -5.70 9.83
C THR A 52 -13.10 -5.85 8.57
N ALA A 53 -13.88 -4.81 8.24
CA ALA A 53 -14.58 -4.73 6.97
C ALA A 53 -13.63 -4.79 5.75
N MET A 54 -12.38 -4.33 5.91
CA MET A 54 -11.36 -4.41 4.86
C MET A 54 -10.97 -5.86 4.56
N GLU A 55 -10.75 -6.69 5.59
CA GLU A 55 -10.46 -8.10 5.40
C GLU A 55 -11.60 -8.80 4.66
N THR A 56 -12.83 -8.55 5.10
CA THR A 56 -14.04 -9.10 4.47
C THR A 56 -14.13 -8.69 3.00
N LEU A 57 -13.98 -7.41 2.70
CA LEU A 57 -14.02 -6.89 1.33
C LEU A 57 -12.97 -7.56 0.44
N ILE A 58 -11.73 -7.62 0.90
CA ILE A 58 -10.62 -8.18 0.12
C ILE A 58 -10.80 -9.68 -0.10
N SER A 59 -11.14 -10.44 0.95
CA SER A 59 -11.31 -11.89 0.86
C SER A 59 -12.47 -12.26 -0.07
N GLN A 60 -13.62 -11.62 0.06
CA GLN A 60 -14.76 -11.85 -0.81
C GLN A 60 -14.48 -11.45 -2.26
N THR A 61 -13.82 -10.31 -2.48
CA THR A 61 -13.44 -9.89 -3.84
C THR A 61 -12.50 -10.91 -4.48
N ARG A 62 -11.51 -11.41 -3.76
CA ARG A 62 -10.61 -12.47 -4.26
C ARG A 62 -11.37 -13.76 -4.60
N GLN A 63 -12.36 -14.14 -3.81
CA GLN A 63 -13.19 -15.32 -4.09
C GLN A 63 -14.02 -15.11 -5.37
N ARG A 64 -14.65 -13.93 -5.54
CA ARG A 64 -15.42 -13.60 -6.76
C ARG A 64 -14.53 -13.61 -8.00
N ILE A 65 -13.34 -13.02 -7.94
CA ILE A 65 -12.39 -13.06 -9.05
C ILE A 65 -12.01 -14.50 -9.41
N ARG A 66 -11.75 -15.37 -8.41
CA ARG A 66 -11.45 -16.79 -8.67
C ARG A 66 -12.60 -17.50 -9.38
N ARG A 67 -13.85 -17.22 -9.00
CA ARG A 67 -15.02 -17.80 -9.64
C ARG A 67 -15.16 -17.34 -11.09
N ILE A 68 -14.97 -16.04 -11.35
CA ILE A 68 -14.96 -15.49 -12.72
C ILE A 68 -13.87 -16.17 -13.56
N MET A 69 -12.66 -16.29 -13.04
CA MET A 69 -11.53 -16.91 -13.76
C MET A 69 -11.73 -18.41 -14.02
N ARG A 70 -12.63 -19.06 -13.30
CA ARG A 70 -13.01 -20.46 -13.50
C ARG A 70 -14.30 -20.65 -14.31
N ALA A 71 -14.85 -19.57 -14.84
CA ALA A 71 -16.16 -19.56 -15.51
C ALA A 71 -17.32 -20.08 -14.62
N GLU A 72 -17.21 -19.89 -13.32
CA GLU A 72 -18.26 -20.20 -12.33
C GLU A 72 -19.14 -18.97 -12.02
N ASP A 73 -18.81 -17.82 -12.58
CA ASP A 73 -19.46 -16.53 -12.40
C ASP A 73 -19.35 -15.77 -13.73
N ASP A 74 -20.46 -15.44 -14.35
CA ASP A 74 -20.53 -14.87 -15.71
C ASP A 74 -20.25 -13.36 -15.75
N ARG A 75 -20.01 -12.73 -14.60
CA ARG A 75 -19.69 -11.30 -14.56
C ARG A 75 -18.35 -11.00 -15.22
N LEU A 76 -18.25 -9.80 -15.79
CA LEU A 76 -17.00 -9.32 -16.34
C LEU A 76 -16.12 -8.70 -15.22
N LEU A 77 -14.87 -9.13 -15.13
CA LEU A 77 -13.89 -8.49 -14.25
C LEU A 77 -13.37 -7.19 -14.88
N VAL A 78 -13.56 -6.07 -14.20
CA VAL A 78 -13.09 -4.75 -14.60
C VAL A 78 -12.05 -4.24 -13.62
N VAL A 79 -10.82 -4.03 -14.08
CA VAL A 79 -9.74 -3.40 -13.28
C VAL A 79 -9.53 -1.99 -13.80
N ILE A 80 -9.89 -1.00 -13.01
CA ILE A 80 -9.88 0.40 -13.41
C ILE A 80 -9.35 1.30 -12.29
N GLY A 81 -8.58 2.33 -12.64
CA GLY A 81 -8.05 3.29 -11.68
C GLY A 81 -7.06 4.24 -12.30
N PRO A 82 -6.54 5.20 -11.52
CA PRO A 82 -5.53 6.15 -11.97
C PRO A 82 -4.24 5.44 -12.41
N CYS A 83 -3.45 6.12 -13.22
CA CYS A 83 -2.18 5.60 -13.72
C CYS A 83 -1.21 5.28 -12.58
N SER A 84 -1.07 6.19 -11.63
CA SER A 84 -0.38 6.02 -10.35
C SER A 84 -1.05 6.93 -9.31
N ILE A 85 -0.94 6.55 -8.04
CA ILE A 85 -1.43 7.35 -6.92
C ILE A 85 -0.28 8.21 -6.42
N HIS A 86 -0.50 9.51 -6.32
CA HIS A 86 0.44 10.48 -5.76
C HIS A 86 -0.24 11.41 -4.74
N ASP A 87 -1.57 11.48 -4.75
CA ASP A 87 -2.37 12.23 -3.81
C ASP A 87 -3.38 11.29 -3.14
N PRO A 88 -3.22 11.00 -1.84
CA PRO A 88 -4.16 10.15 -1.09
C PRO A 88 -5.60 10.69 -1.08
N THR A 89 -5.77 12.02 -1.05
CA THR A 89 -7.08 12.66 -1.01
C THR A 89 -7.84 12.41 -2.31
N ALA A 90 -7.19 12.65 -3.43
CA ALA A 90 -7.74 12.37 -4.76
C ALA A 90 -8.02 10.87 -4.96
N ALA A 91 -7.14 10.00 -4.46
CA ALA A 91 -7.33 8.55 -4.54
C ALA A 91 -8.55 8.07 -3.76
N ILE A 92 -8.80 8.63 -2.57
CA ILE A 92 -9.96 8.31 -1.74
C ILE A 92 -11.25 8.83 -2.40
N GLU A 93 -11.22 10.03 -2.97
CA GLU A 93 -12.36 10.58 -3.71
C GLU A 93 -12.73 9.69 -4.91
N TYR A 94 -11.71 9.30 -5.70
CA TYR A 94 -11.89 8.37 -6.80
C TYR A 94 -12.51 7.04 -6.33
N ALA A 95 -11.98 6.46 -5.25
CA ALA A 95 -12.48 5.20 -4.69
C ALA A 95 -13.94 5.30 -4.25
N ARG A 96 -14.36 6.42 -3.66
CA ARG A 96 -15.76 6.67 -3.26
C ARG A 96 -16.70 6.71 -4.46
N ARG A 97 -16.31 7.40 -5.53
CA ARG A 97 -17.10 7.45 -6.78
C ARG A 97 -17.16 6.08 -7.44
N LEU A 98 -16.04 5.38 -7.51
CA LEU A 98 -15.96 4.04 -8.10
C LEU A 98 -16.79 3.03 -7.31
N ARG A 99 -16.87 3.17 -6.00
CA ARG A 99 -17.69 2.32 -5.15
C ARG A 99 -19.18 2.41 -5.54
N ALA A 100 -19.69 3.59 -5.81
CA ALA A 100 -21.07 3.77 -6.24
C ALA A 100 -21.36 3.04 -7.57
N GLU A 101 -20.46 3.14 -8.55
CA GLU A 101 -20.58 2.42 -9.82
C GLU A 101 -20.44 0.89 -9.63
N ARG A 102 -19.55 0.45 -8.74
CA ARG A 102 -19.42 -0.97 -8.40
C ARG A 102 -20.70 -1.54 -7.81
N GLU A 103 -21.38 -0.81 -6.92
CA GLU A 103 -22.66 -1.23 -6.31
C GLU A 103 -23.77 -1.25 -7.37
N LYS A 104 -23.84 -0.24 -8.24
CA LYS A 104 -24.83 -0.13 -9.31
C LYS A 104 -24.75 -1.26 -10.35
N HIS A 105 -23.56 -1.74 -10.65
CA HIS A 105 -23.30 -2.74 -11.68
C HIS A 105 -22.92 -4.11 -11.12
N ALA A 106 -23.21 -4.37 -9.84
CA ALA A 106 -22.78 -5.57 -9.13
C ALA A 106 -23.26 -6.90 -9.74
N ASP A 107 -24.39 -6.86 -10.48
CA ASP A 107 -24.97 -8.05 -11.11
C ASP A 107 -24.20 -8.49 -12.36
N THR A 108 -23.53 -7.57 -13.05
CA THR A 108 -22.88 -7.83 -14.33
C THR A 108 -21.39 -7.64 -14.32
N LEU A 109 -20.88 -6.82 -13.39
CA LEU A 109 -19.48 -6.46 -13.30
C LEU A 109 -18.92 -6.73 -11.90
N GLU A 110 -17.72 -7.27 -11.84
CA GLU A 110 -16.88 -7.21 -10.65
C GLU A 110 -15.81 -6.11 -10.87
N ILE A 111 -16.05 -4.93 -10.29
CA ILE A 111 -15.16 -3.78 -10.46
C ILE A 111 -14.14 -3.75 -9.34
N VAL A 112 -12.86 -3.70 -9.70
CA VAL A 112 -11.73 -3.59 -8.79
C VAL A 112 -10.94 -2.34 -9.09
N MET A 113 -10.66 -1.54 -8.06
CA MET A 113 -9.82 -0.36 -8.20
C MET A 113 -8.36 -0.77 -8.38
N ARG A 114 -7.74 -0.26 -9.45
CA ARG A 114 -6.30 -0.37 -9.63
C ARG A 114 -5.61 0.67 -8.76
N VAL A 115 -4.62 0.22 -8.00
CA VAL A 115 -3.84 1.07 -7.10
C VAL A 115 -2.35 0.83 -7.36
N TYR A 116 -1.69 1.80 -7.99
CA TYR A 116 -0.25 1.83 -8.16
C TYR A 116 0.35 2.94 -7.30
N PHE A 117 1.13 2.57 -6.30
CA PHE A 117 1.88 3.52 -5.46
C PHE A 117 3.20 3.95 -6.10
N GLU A 118 3.75 3.10 -6.95
CA GLU A 118 4.95 3.36 -7.72
C GLU A 118 4.83 2.73 -9.11
N LYS A 119 4.84 3.57 -10.16
CA LYS A 119 4.82 3.10 -11.53
C LYS A 119 6.22 3.07 -12.11
N PRO A 120 6.71 1.93 -12.62
CA PRO A 120 7.97 1.89 -13.33
C PRO A 120 7.89 2.78 -14.59
N ARG A 121 8.86 3.67 -14.75
CA ARG A 121 9.00 4.53 -15.92
C ARG A 121 10.38 4.36 -16.52
N THR A 122 10.45 4.37 -17.86
CA THR A 122 11.71 4.21 -18.61
C THR A 122 12.56 5.47 -18.63
N THR A 123 11.95 6.64 -18.39
CA THR A 123 12.60 7.95 -18.42
C THR A 123 12.09 8.83 -17.28
N VAL A 124 12.30 10.13 -17.38
CA VAL A 124 11.90 11.12 -16.37
C VAL A 124 10.38 11.13 -16.17
N GLY A 125 9.94 11.25 -14.94
CA GLY A 125 8.53 11.40 -14.58
C GLY A 125 8.25 10.95 -13.16
N TRP A 126 7.19 11.52 -12.56
CA TRP A 126 6.75 11.13 -11.24
C TRP A 126 6.26 9.68 -11.22
N LYS A 127 6.84 8.87 -10.37
CA LYS A 127 6.52 7.43 -10.30
C LYS A 127 5.27 7.14 -9.48
N GLY A 128 5.02 7.89 -8.41
CA GLY A 128 3.87 7.71 -7.54
C GLY A 128 4.10 8.24 -6.12
N LEU A 129 3.39 7.69 -5.14
CA LEU A 129 3.40 8.13 -3.75
C LEU A 129 4.69 7.78 -3.00
N ILE A 130 5.36 6.69 -3.39
CA ILE A 130 6.55 6.18 -2.70
C ILE A 130 7.82 6.92 -3.13
N ASN A 131 7.90 7.41 -4.38
CA ASN A 131 9.06 8.09 -4.95
C ASN A 131 8.70 9.40 -5.60
#